data_ef30de91f0abb873cb9aa883f2cf5e9c
#
_entry.id   ef30de91f0abb873cb9aa883f2cf5e9c
#
_cell.length_a   1.000
_cell.length_b   1.000
_cell.length_c   1.000
_cell.angle_alpha   90.00
_cell.angle_beta   90.00
_cell.angle_gamma   90.00
#
_symmetry.space_group_name_H-M   'P 1'
#
loop_
_entity.id
_entity.type
_entity.pdbx_description
1 polymer ?
#
loop_
_entity_poly.entity_id
_entity_poly.type
_entity_poly.pdbx_seq_one_letter_code
_entity_poly.pdbx_strand_id
1 'polypeptide(L)'
;MKLRQLEMLLQRVSGFDNPCAEREQYQTPAPLAARLIHMAMLAGDITDRTVVDLGCGTGILAIGAALLGAEVVAVEDDMEAIRIAEANASDLGCSIRFIRTDITDEEAITLIPECDTVIMNPPFGAQTEHADRPFLDMALMKTDVIYGIFNAGSGPFITEYIKGRGEITASVLAGLTIPRTFWFHTRDRHEIPVEIHVIRRT
;
A
#
# COMPACT_ATOMS: atom_id res chain seq x y z
N MET A 1 -14.79 -11.04 -7.50
CA MET A 1 -13.66 -11.93 -7.93
C MET A 1 -13.20 -12.79 -6.77
N LYS A 2 -12.78 -14.06 -7.00
CA LYS A 2 -12.23 -14.92 -5.92
C LYS A 2 -10.77 -14.51 -5.61
N LEU A 3 -10.33 -14.68 -4.35
CA LEU A 3 -8.95 -14.35 -3.91
C LEU A 3 -7.86 -14.91 -4.83
N ARG A 4 -7.93 -16.21 -5.18
CA ARG A 4 -6.93 -16.86 -6.05
C ARG A 4 -6.89 -16.26 -7.46
N GLN A 5 -8.01 -15.81 -8.00
CA GLN A 5 -8.05 -15.15 -9.32
C GLN A 5 -7.37 -13.78 -9.26
N LEU A 6 -7.63 -13.02 -8.20
CA LEU A 6 -6.96 -11.73 -7.97
C LEU A 6 -5.45 -11.93 -7.83
N GLU A 7 -5.01 -12.90 -7.01
CA GLU A 7 -3.60 -13.24 -6.83
C GLU A 7 -2.91 -13.57 -8.17
N MET A 8 -3.53 -14.42 -9.00
CA MET A 8 -3.00 -14.78 -10.32
C MET A 8 -2.87 -13.58 -11.27
N LEU A 9 -3.78 -12.62 -11.22
CA LEU A 9 -3.67 -11.39 -12.00
C LEU A 9 -2.55 -10.51 -11.46
N LEU A 10 -2.45 -10.34 -10.13
CA LEU A 10 -1.42 -9.51 -9.50
C LEU A 10 0.00 -10.10 -9.65
N GLN A 11 0.16 -11.40 -9.89
CA GLN A 11 1.46 -12.00 -10.24
C GLN A 11 2.03 -11.50 -11.56
N ARG A 12 1.22 -10.85 -12.42
CA ARG A 12 1.65 -10.26 -13.69
C ARG A 12 2.20 -8.85 -13.54
N VAL A 13 2.02 -8.23 -12.37
CA VAL A 13 2.50 -6.88 -12.06
C VAL A 13 4.03 -6.91 -11.94
N SER A 14 4.72 -6.15 -12.78
CA SER A 14 6.18 -6.01 -12.75
C SER A 14 6.62 -5.22 -11.52
N GLY A 15 7.75 -5.60 -10.93
CA GLY A 15 8.38 -4.88 -9.84
C GLY A 15 9.24 -3.71 -10.34
N PHE A 16 10.01 -3.13 -9.42
CA PHE A 16 10.97 -2.07 -9.74
C PHE A 16 12.13 -2.60 -10.59
N ASP A 17 12.52 -1.86 -11.62
CA ASP A 17 13.68 -2.19 -12.45
C ASP A 17 15.00 -1.95 -11.69
N ASN A 18 15.09 -0.82 -10.98
CA ASN A 18 16.24 -0.41 -10.16
C ASN A 18 15.78 0.04 -8.78
N PRO A 19 15.45 -0.91 -7.87
CA PRO A 19 14.92 -0.56 -6.55
C PRO A 19 15.94 0.20 -5.71
N CYS A 20 15.50 1.30 -5.09
CA CYS A 20 16.30 2.12 -4.19
C CYS A 20 16.14 1.62 -2.74
N ALA A 21 17.25 1.19 -2.13
CA ALA A 21 17.25 0.70 -0.75
C ALA A 21 16.90 1.79 0.26
N GLU A 22 17.36 3.02 0.01
CA GLU A 22 17.11 4.18 0.89
C GLU A 22 15.63 4.55 0.98
N ARG A 23 14.85 4.24 -0.08
CA ARG A 23 13.41 4.44 -0.16
C ARG A 23 12.62 3.20 0.27
N GLU A 24 13.30 2.16 0.72
CA GLU A 24 12.70 0.87 1.04
C GLU A 24 11.82 0.30 -0.11
N GLN A 25 12.26 0.51 -1.37
CA GLN A 25 11.54 0.05 -2.55
C GLN A 25 11.64 -1.47 -2.70
N TYR A 26 10.59 -2.14 -2.32
CA TYR A 26 10.36 -3.56 -2.60
C TYR A 26 8.91 -3.76 -3.04
N GLN A 27 8.72 -4.67 -3.99
CA GLN A 27 7.37 -4.97 -4.44
C GLN A 27 6.62 -5.76 -3.38
N THR A 28 5.41 -5.32 -3.03
CA THR A 28 4.48 -6.12 -2.23
C THR A 28 4.20 -7.44 -2.96
N PRO A 29 4.40 -8.62 -2.33
CA PRO A 29 4.10 -9.90 -2.98
C PRO A 29 2.62 -10.01 -3.35
N ALA A 30 2.33 -10.56 -4.54
CA ALA A 30 0.97 -10.71 -5.04
C ALA A 30 0.00 -11.44 -4.06
N PRO A 31 0.42 -12.50 -3.33
CA PRO A 31 -0.44 -13.11 -2.32
C PRO A 31 -0.84 -12.18 -1.17
N LEU A 32 0.10 -11.33 -0.72
CA LEU A 32 -0.13 -10.35 0.35
C LEU A 32 -1.05 -9.22 -0.13
N ALA A 33 -0.75 -8.65 -1.29
CA ALA A 33 -1.59 -7.62 -1.93
C ALA A 33 -3.01 -8.13 -2.16
N ALA A 34 -3.16 -9.32 -2.75
CA ALA A 34 -4.45 -9.94 -2.98
C ALA A 34 -5.23 -10.16 -1.68
N ARG A 35 -4.55 -10.57 -0.60
CA ARG A 35 -5.17 -10.79 0.71
C ARG A 35 -5.71 -9.49 1.31
N LEU A 36 -4.92 -8.43 1.30
CA LEU A 36 -5.32 -7.10 1.80
C LEU A 36 -6.54 -6.60 1.03
N ILE A 37 -6.44 -6.55 -0.31
CA ILE A 37 -7.49 -5.99 -1.16
C ILE A 37 -8.77 -6.84 -1.11
N HIS A 38 -8.65 -8.17 -1.09
CA HIS A 38 -9.81 -9.05 -0.98
C HIS A 38 -10.50 -8.94 0.39
N MET A 39 -9.74 -8.74 1.46
CA MET A 39 -10.29 -8.48 2.81
C MET A 39 -11.07 -7.17 2.82
N ALA A 40 -10.51 -6.09 2.26
CA ALA A 40 -11.18 -4.80 2.15
C ALA A 40 -12.45 -4.87 1.26
N MET A 41 -12.41 -5.64 0.16
CA MET A 41 -13.58 -5.88 -0.68
C MET A 41 -14.70 -6.60 0.08
N LEU A 42 -14.37 -7.63 0.88
CA LEU A 42 -15.37 -8.36 1.67
C LEU A 42 -16.01 -7.50 2.75
N ALA A 43 -15.29 -6.49 3.24
CA ALA A 43 -15.82 -5.50 4.19
C ALA A 43 -16.70 -4.42 3.51
N GLY A 44 -16.74 -4.36 2.16
CA GLY A 44 -17.51 -3.36 1.41
C GLY A 44 -16.75 -2.04 1.20
N ASP A 45 -15.42 -2.05 1.40
CA ASP A 45 -14.58 -0.85 1.39
C ASP A 45 -13.82 -0.67 0.05
N ILE A 46 -14.11 -1.47 -1.01
CA ILE A 46 -13.42 -1.39 -2.31
C ILE A 46 -14.40 -1.20 -3.47
N THR A 47 -15.34 -2.14 -3.67
CA THR A 47 -16.24 -2.10 -4.85
C THR A 47 -17.14 -0.88 -4.82
N ASP A 48 -17.20 -0.13 -5.93
CA ASP A 48 -17.93 1.14 -6.06
C ASP A 48 -17.49 2.22 -5.05
N ARG A 49 -16.20 2.19 -4.65
CA ARG A 49 -15.58 3.16 -3.72
C ARG A 49 -14.46 3.93 -4.39
N THR A 50 -14.25 5.15 -3.89
CA THR A 50 -13.02 5.91 -4.15
C THR A 50 -11.91 5.40 -3.23
N VAL A 51 -10.82 4.90 -3.82
CA VAL A 51 -9.68 4.33 -3.10
C VAL A 51 -8.42 5.10 -3.43
N VAL A 52 -7.67 5.51 -2.38
CA VAL A 52 -6.35 6.12 -2.55
C VAL A 52 -5.28 5.11 -2.11
N ASP A 53 -4.29 4.85 -2.99
CA ASP A 53 -3.08 4.08 -2.68
C ASP A 53 -1.94 5.05 -2.38
N LEU A 54 -1.52 5.14 -1.11
CA LEU A 54 -0.44 6.02 -0.67
C LEU A 54 0.92 5.30 -0.74
N GLY A 55 1.84 5.84 -1.56
CA GLY A 55 3.12 5.20 -1.85
C GLY A 55 2.91 3.96 -2.71
N CYS A 56 2.26 4.13 -3.84
CA CYS A 56 1.80 2.99 -4.65
C CYS A 56 2.94 2.15 -5.26
N GLY A 57 4.17 2.67 -5.32
CA GLY A 57 5.30 2.01 -5.95
C GLY A 57 4.96 1.63 -7.40
N THR A 58 5.09 0.34 -7.73
CA THR A 58 4.75 -0.18 -9.06
C THR A 58 3.27 -0.51 -9.26
N GLY A 59 2.40 -0.09 -8.33
CA GLY A 59 0.95 -0.05 -8.48
C GLY A 59 0.18 -1.32 -8.08
N ILE A 60 0.79 -2.28 -7.42
CA ILE A 60 0.15 -3.59 -7.19
C ILE A 60 -1.12 -3.51 -6.33
N LEU A 61 -1.16 -2.66 -5.29
CA LEU A 61 -2.36 -2.48 -4.46
C LEU A 61 -3.42 -1.69 -5.23
N ALA A 62 -3.05 -0.59 -5.88
CA ALA A 62 -3.92 0.23 -6.72
C ALA A 62 -4.60 -0.60 -7.82
N ILE A 63 -3.82 -1.43 -8.55
CA ILE A 63 -4.33 -2.35 -9.58
C ILE A 63 -5.29 -3.37 -8.96
N GLY A 64 -4.94 -3.93 -7.81
CA GLY A 64 -5.81 -4.86 -7.09
C GLY A 64 -7.17 -4.27 -6.76
N ALA A 65 -7.20 -3.03 -6.29
CA ALA A 65 -8.44 -2.30 -6.00
C ALA A 65 -9.24 -2.00 -7.27
N ALA A 66 -8.58 -1.53 -8.34
CA ALA A 66 -9.22 -1.25 -9.63
C ALA A 66 -9.84 -2.50 -10.25
N LEU A 67 -9.16 -3.66 -10.20
CA LEU A 67 -9.69 -4.96 -10.67
C LEU A 67 -10.94 -5.41 -9.91
N LEU A 68 -11.16 -4.89 -8.70
CA LEU A 68 -12.36 -5.17 -7.89
C LEU A 68 -13.41 -4.06 -7.95
N GLY A 69 -13.27 -3.11 -8.88
CA GLY A 69 -14.29 -2.11 -9.19
C GLY A 69 -14.20 -0.82 -8.37
N ALA A 70 -13.03 -0.50 -7.81
CA ALA A 70 -12.79 0.80 -7.20
C ALA A 70 -12.47 1.87 -8.25
N GLU A 71 -12.82 3.13 -7.95
CA GLU A 71 -12.21 4.31 -8.57
C GLU A 71 -10.91 4.64 -7.83
N VAL A 72 -9.75 4.51 -8.51
CA VAL A 72 -8.46 4.52 -7.83
C VAL A 72 -7.64 5.76 -8.17
N VAL A 73 -7.10 6.39 -7.12
CA VAL A 73 -6.03 7.38 -7.18
C VAL A 73 -4.79 6.79 -6.54
N ALA A 74 -3.68 6.75 -7.26
CA ALA A 74 -2.39 6.22 -6.80
C ALA A 74 -1.39 7.37 -6.63
N VAL A 75 -0.75 7.45 -5.46
CA VAL A 75 0.18 8.52 -5.09
C VAL A 75 1.57 7.96 -4.93
N GLU A 76 2.56 8.58 -5.58
CA GLU A 76 3.97 8.17 -5.54
C GLU A 76 4.87 9.37 -5.83
N ASP A 77 6.06 9.43 -5.25
CA ASP A 77 7.03 10.51 -5.50
C ASP A 77 8.05 10.14 -6.60
N ASP A 78 8.30 8.85 -6.80
CA ASP A 78 9.25 8.34 -7.79
C ASP A 78 8.61 8.20 -9.18
N MET A 79 9.06 9.05 -10.10
CA MET A 79 8.58 9.05 -11.49
C MET A 79 8.83 7.71 -12.22
N GLU A 80 9.91 6.99 -11.90
CA GLU A 80 10.20 5.72 -12.53
C GLU A 80 9.23 4.63 -12.04
N ALA A 81 8.92 4.63 -10.75
CA ALA A 81 7.88 3.76 -10.18
C ALA A 81 6.51 4.03 -10.82
N ILE A 82 6.14 5.30 -10.99
CA ILE A 82 4.88 5.69 -11.65
C ILE A 82 4.82 5.15 -13.08
N ARG A 83 5.88 5.27 -13.88
CA ARG A 83 5.91 4.75 -15.26
C ARG A 83 5.68 3.25 -15.31
N ILE A 84 6.30 2.51 -14.37
CA ILE A 84 6.08 1.06 -14.26
C ILE A 84 4.63 0.78 -13.85
N ALA A 85 4.09 1.53 -12.90
CA ALA A 85 2.71 1.39 -12.43
C ALA A 85 1.68 1.67 -13.54
N GLU A 86 1.91 2.70 -14.36
CA GLU A 86 1.08 3.02 -15.53
C GLU A 86 1.10 1.90 -16.57
N ALA A 87 2.29 1.32 -16.86
CA ALA A 87 2.41 0.19 -17.76
C ALA A 87 1.69 -1.05 -17.22
N ASN A 88 1.89 -1.37 -15.93
CA ASN A 88 1.22 -2.47 -15.25
C ASN A 88 -0.31 -2.31 -15.28
N ALA A 89 -0.82 -1.11 -15.00
CA ALA A 89 -2.26 -0.82 -15.05
C ALA A 89 -2.82 -0.99 -16.45
N SER A 90 -2.12 -0.48 -17.47
CA SER A 90 -2.49 -0.64 -18.89
C SER A 90 -2.56 -2.10 -19.30
N ASP A 91 -1.56 -2.91 -18.94
CA ASP A 91 -1.48 -4.34 -19.27
C ASP A 91 -2.60 -5.18 -18.65
N LEU A 92 -3.16 -4.73 -17.54
CA LEU A 92 -4.28 -5.36 -16.84
C LEU A 92 -5.63 -4.68 -17.13
N GLY A 93 -5.66 -3.68 -18.02
CA GLY A 93 -6.86 -2.97 -18.42
C GLY A 93 -7.49 -2.14 -17.30
N CYS A 94 -6.67 -1.67 -16.35
CA CYS A 94 -7.10 -0.84 -15.23
C CYS A 94 -6.97 0.64 -15.57
N SER A 95 -7.99 1.45 -15.22
CA SER A 95 -7.93 2.91 -15.27
C SER A 95 -7.61 3.42 -13.88
N ILE A 96 -6.45 4.06 -13.70
CA ILE A 96 -5.95 4.58 -12.42
C ILE A 96 -5.47 6.01 -12.66
N ARG A 97 -5.84 6.92 -11.76
CA ARG A 97 -5.30 8.28 -11.75
C ARG A 97 -4.03 8.32 -10.92
N PHE A 98 -2.90 8.64 -11.53
CA PHE A 98 -1.63 8.79 -10.82
C PHE A 98 -1.40 10.26 -10.43
N ILE A 99 -0.91 10.49 -9.20
CA ILE A 99 -0.48 11.77 -8.68
C ILE A 99 0.97 11.64 -8.24
N ARG A 100 1.85 12.43 -8.85
CA ARG A 100 3.23 12.52 -8.41
C ARG A 100 3.37 13.59 -7.34
N THR A 101 3.64 13.18 -6.10
CA THR A 101 3.92 14.08 -4.99
C THR A 101 4.61 13.31 -3.86
N ASP A 102 5.48 13.98 -3.12
CA ASP A 102 5.93 13.50 -1.80
C ASP A 102 4.82 13.80 -0.80
N ILE A 103 4.38 12.80 -0.05
CA ILE A 103 3.30 12.97 0.95
C ILE A 103 3.68 13.89 2.12
N THR A 104 4.97 14.20 2.27
CA THR A 104 5.48 15.15 3.28
C THR A 104 5.41 16.60 2.81
N ASP A 105 5.17 16.85 1.52
CA ASP A 105 5.01 18.18 0.98
C ASP A 105 3.66 18.79 1.40
N GLU A 106 3.65 20.08 1.72
CA GLU A 106 2.42 20.81 2.09
C GLU A 106 1.36 20.76 0.99
N GLU A 107 1.79 20.75 -0.29
CA GLU A 107 0.88 20.68 -1.44
C GLU A 107 0.17 19.32 -1.54
N ALA A 108 0.76 18.25 -1.02
CA ALA A 108 0.18 16.90 -1.05
C ALA A 108 -1.21 16.87 -0.41
N ILE A 109 -1.44 17.65 0.66
CA ILE A 109 -2.73 17.75 1.33
C ILE A 109 -3.83 18.22 0.38
N THR A 110 -3.49 19.12 -0.56
CA THR A 110 -4.47 19.65 -1.54
C THR A 110 -4.59 18.76 -2.77
N LEU A 111 -3.50 18.12 -3.20
CA LEU A 111 -3.45 17.28 -4.39
C LEU A 111 -4.15 15.94 -4.20
N ILE A 112 -3.99 15.34 -3.01
CA ILE A 112 -4.59 14.04 -2.67
C ILE A 112 -6.06 14.27 -2.27
N PRO A 113 -7.02 13.66 -2.97
CA PRO A 113 -8.44 13.83 -2.66
C PRO A 113 -8.84 13.15 -1.34
N GLU A 114 -9.95 13.58 -0.76
CA GLU A 114 -10.70 12.76 0.20
C GLU A 114 -11.25 11.52 -0.51
N CYS A 115 -11.35 10.40 0.22
CA CYS A 115 -11.75 9.12 -0.36
C CYS A 115 -12.50 8.25 0.67
N ASP A 116 -13.13 7.17 0.17
CA ASP A 116 -13.80 6.19 1.03
C ASP A 116 -12.79 5.32 1.78
N THR A 117 -11.67 4.96 1.12
CA THR A 117 -10.67 4.04 1.67
C THR A 117 -9.26 4.43 1.26
N VAL A 118 -8.32 4.39 2.20
CA VAL A 118 -6.88 4.41 1.92
C VAL A 118 -6.32 3.00 2.05
N ILE A 119 -5.52 2.60 1.06
CA ILE A 119 -4.67 1.41 1.09
C ILE A 119 -3.21 1.84 1.05
N MET A 120 -2.32 1.14 1.75
CA MET A 120 -0.91 1.49 1.76
C MET A 120 0.00 0.34 2.19
N ASN A 121 1.24 0.36 1.70
CA ASN A 121 2.36 -0.41 2.20
C ASN A 121 3.52 0.56 2.44
N PRO A 122 3.48 1.37 3.52
CA PRO A 122 4.46 2.41 3.77
C PRO A 122 5.85 1.83 4.06
N PRO A 123 6.92 2.62 3.97
CA PRO A 123 8.25 2.20 4.40
C PRO A 123 8.22 1.80 5.87
N PHE A 124 8.94 0.70 6.21
CA PHE A 124 8.91 0.12 7.56
C PHE A 124 9.83 0.82 8.56
N GLY A 125 10.57 1.84 8.13
CA GLY A 125 11.48 2.58 8.99
C GLY A 125 12.82 1.91 9.19
N ALA A 126 13.22 0.98 8.31
CA ALA A 126 14.52 0.33 8.36
C ALA A 126 15.67 1.29 8.00
N GLN A 127 15.41 2.27 7.15
CA GLN A 127 16.36 3.30 6.72
C GLN A 127 16.12 4.64 7.43
N THR A 128 14.87 5.03 7.58
CA THR A 128 14.47 6.28 8.24
C THR A 128 13.49 5.97 9.36
N GLU A 129 13.90 6.23 10.59
CA GLU A 129 13.05 5.99 11.76
C GLU A 129 11.72 6.73 11.62
N HIS A 130 10.61 6.03 11.84
CA HIS A 130 9.26 6.58 11.77
C HIS A 130 8.78 7.03 10.37
N ALA A 131 9.35 6.47 9.30
CA ALA A 131 8.95 6.79 7.93
C ALA A 131 7.48 6.46 7.59
N ASP A 132 6.83 5.61 8.38
CA ASP A 132 5.41 5.26 8.28
C ASP A 132 4.46 6.34 8.80
N ARG A 133 4.93 7.24 9.68
CA ARG A 133 4.08 8.26 10.33
C ARG A 133 3.42 9.24 9.37
N PRO A 134 4.13 9.86 8.40
CA PRO A 134 3.49 10.76 7.43
C PRO A 134 2.37 10.07 6.63
N PHE A 135 2.52 8.77 6.35
CA PHE A 135 1.49 7.98 5.67
C PHE A 135 0.24 7.81 6.55
N LEU A 136 0.43 7.49 7.83
CA LEU A 136 -0.68 7.40 8.79
C LEU A 136 -1.39 8.75 8.96
N ASP A 137 -0.64 9.85 9.07
CA ASP A 137 -1.19 11.18 9.21
C ASP A 137 -2.00 11.60 7.97
N MET A 138 -1.44 11.41 6.77
CA MET A 138 -2.13 11.68 5.51
C MET A 138 -3.39 10.82 5.38
N ALA A 139 -3.30 9.52 5.66
CA ALA A 139 -4.44 8.62 5.58
C ALA A 139 -5.57 9.05 6.52
N LEU A 140 -5.27 9.36 7.79
CA LEU A 140 -6.26 9.84 8.77
C LEU A 140 -6.90 11.18 8.41
N MET A 141 -6.22 12.02 7.62
CA MET A 141 -6.79 13.26 7.10
C MET A 141 -7.75 13.01 5.93
N LYS A 142 -7.53 11.95 5.14
CA LYS A 142 -8.22 11.73 3.85
C LYS A 142 -9.36 10.74 3.88
N THR A 143 -9.42 9.87 4.89
CA THR A 143 -10.44 8.81 4.96
C THR A 143 -10.82 8.43 6.38
N ASP A 144 -11.96 7.74 6.49
CA ASP A 144 -12.38 7.07 7.72
C ASP A 144 -11.90 5.61 7.79
N VAL A 145 -11.38 5.04 6.68
CA VAL A 145 -11.05 3.61 6.56
C VAL A 145 -9.67 3.41 5.94
N ILE A 146 -8.77 2.77 6.68
CA ILE A 146 -7.39 2.56 6.25
C ILE A 146 -7.05 1.08 6.34
N TYR A 147 -6.43 0.55 5.28
CA TYR A 147 -5.82 -0.78 5.23
C TYR A 147 -4.32 -0.61 4.98
N GLY A 148 -3.50 -0.93 5.96
CA GLY A 148 -2.06 -0.78 5.87
C GLY A 148 -1.29 -2.06 6.19
N ILE A 149 -0.14 -2.25 5.52
CA ILE A 149 0.83 -3.31 5.81
C ILE A 149 1.93 -2.70 6.67
N PHE A 150 2.20 -3.29 7.82
CA PHE A 150 3.19 -2.81 8.79
C PHE A 150 4.06 -3.95 9.31
N ASN A 151 5.19 -3.64 9.92
CA ASN A 151 6.00 -4.65 10.61
C ASN A 151 5.17 -5.37 11.69
N ALA A 152 5.35 -6.68 11.83
CA ALA A 152 4.73 -7.44 12.91
C ALA A 152 5.18 -6.89 14.27
N GLY A 153 4.20 -6.70 15.16
CA GLY A 153 4.41 -6.13 16.49
C GLY A 153 4.35 -4.61 16.54
N SER A 154 4.08 -3.90 15.42
CA SER A 154 3.90 -2.44 15.41
C SER A 154 2.54 -1.98 15.98
N GLY A 155 1.58 -2.90 16.14
CA GLY A 155 0.24 -2.59 16.58
C GLY A 155 0.16 -1.73 17.85
N PRO A 156 0.88 -2.04 18.96
CA PRO A 156 0.87 -1.19 20.16
C PRO A 156 1.35 0.24 19.91
N PHE A 157 2.42 0.40 19.10
CA PHE A 157 2.93 1.72 18.73
C PHE A 157 1.88 2.49 17.90
N ILE A 158 1.32 1.87 16.84
CA ILE A 158 0.33 2.50 15.97
C ILE A 158 -0.90 2.90 16.81
N THR A 159 -1.38 2.03 17.70
CA THR A 159 -2.52 2.33 18.60
C THR A 159 -2.28 3.59 19.44
N GLU A 160 -1.10 3.74 20.02
CA GLU A 160 -0.78 4.94 20.81
C GLU A 160 -0.60 6.17 19.91
N TYR A 161 0.02 6.01 18.73
CA TYR A 161 0.26 7.10 17.79
C TYR A 161 -1.03 7.70 17.23
N ILE A 162 -2.02 6.86 16.89
CA ILE A 162 -3.31 7.32 16.33
C ILE A 162 -4.36 7.64 17.39
N LYS A 163 -4.05 7.52 18.67
CA LYS A 163 -4.97 7.71 19.78
C LYS A 163 -5.72 9.04 19.70
N GLY A 164 -7.05 8.99 19.81
CA GLY A 164 -7.93 10.14 19.66
C GLY A 164 -8.16 10.60 18.23
N ARG A 165 -7.61 9.88 17.24
CA ARG A 165 -7.83 10.11 15.80
C ARG A 165 -8.37 8.87 15.09
N GLY A 166 -8.14 7.68 15.67
CA GLY A 166 -8.57 6.42 15.10
C GLY A 166 -8.24 5.24 16.00
N GLU A 167 -8.68 4.06 15.61
CA GLU A 167 -8.43 2.80 16.31
C GLU A 167 -8.13 1.66 15.32
N ILE A 168 -7.29 0.70 15.74
CA ILE A 168 -7.09 -0.55 15.01
C ILE A 168 -8.28 -1.47 15.31
N THR A 169 -9.13 -1.73 14.31
CA THR A 169 -10.32 -2.58 14.44
C THR A 169 -10.06 -4.04 14.07
N ALA A 170 -9.02 -4.32 13.30
CA ALA A 170 -8.58 -5.67 12.98
C ALA A 170 -7.08 -5.72 12.67
N SER A 171 -6.46 -6.87 12.98
CA SER A 171 -5.06 -7.15 12.66
C SER A 171 -4.93 -8.58 12.14
N VAL A 172 -4.20 -8.76 11.04
CA VAL A 172 -3.99 -10.05 10.41
C VAL A 172 -2.51 -10.27 10.17
N LEU A 173 -1.93 -11.26 10.83
CA LEU A 173 -0.53 -11.65 10.63
C LEU A 173 -0.33 -12.25 9.22
N ALA A 174 0.74 -11.85 8.55
CA ALA A 174 1.13 -12.31 7.23
C ALA A 174 2.66 -12.36 7.10
N GLY A 175 3.16 -13.01 6.05
CA GLY A 175 4.56 -13.01 5.68
C GLY A 175 4.79 -12.15 4.44
N LEU A 176 5.81 -11.33 4.46
CA LEU A 176 6.30 -10.59 3.31
C LEU A 176 7.60 -11.23 2.87
N THR A 177 7.59 -11.88 1.70
CA THR A 177 8.79 -12.47 1.12
C THR A 177 9.47 -11.44 0.24
N ILE A 178 10.62 -10.91 0.66
CA ILE A 178 11.45 -10.04 -0.16
C ILE A 178 12.46 -10.92 -0.90
N PRO A 179 12.49 -10.90 -2.26
CA PRO A 179 13.56 -11.53 -3.02
C PRO A 179 14.89 -10.80 -2.72
N ARG A 180 16.01 -11.45 -3.05
CA ARG A 180 17.34 -10.84 -2.95
C ARG A 180 17.44 -9.64 -3.90
N THR A 181 17.02 -8.48 -3.41
CA THR A 181 16.97 -7.25 -4.20
C THR A 181 18.27 -6.44 -4.07
N PHE A 182 18.95 -6.55 -2.90
CA PHE A 182 20.14 -5.76 -2.61
C PHE A 182 21.36 -6.65 -2.34
N TRP A 183 22.56 -6.15 -2.68
CA TRP A 183 23.84 -6.87 -2.55
C TRP A 183 24.19 -7.32 -1.13
N PHE A 184 23.66 -6.67 -0.11
CA PHE A 184 23.87 -7.00 1.30
C PHE A 184 22.92 -8.09 1.82
N HIS A 185 21.95 -8.56 1.01
CA HIS A 185 21.10 -9.68 1.40
C HIS A 185 21.89 -10.99 1.32
N THR A 186 22.04 -11.68 2.47
CA THR A 186 22.81 -12.92 2.61
C THR A 186 22.03 -14.19 2.25
N ARG A 187 20.70 -14.10 2.12
CA ARG A 187 19.80 -15.20 1.75
C ARG A 187 19.03 -14.87 0.49
N ASP A 188 18.73 -15.90 -0.33
CA ASP A 188 18.00 -15.74 -1.59
C ASP A 188 16.54 -15.25 -1.39
N ARG A 189 15.97 -15.48 -0.21
CA ARG A 189 14.64 -14.98 0.21
C ARG A 189 14.70 -14.65 1.69
N HIS A 190 14.19 -13.48 2.04
CA HIS A 190 13.98 -13.06 3.42
C HIS A 190 12.47 -12.97 3.65
N GLU A 191 11.95 -13.74 4.60
CA GLU A 191 10.56 -13.60 5.03
C GLU A 191 10.54 -12.67 6.24
N ILE A 192 9.88 -11.53 6.08
CA ILE A 192 9.66 -10.56 7.15
C ILE A 192 8.24 -10.73 7.64
N PRO A 193 8.03 -10.97 8.94
CA PRO A 193 6.68 -11.00 9.48
C PRO A 193 6.06 -9.61 9.43
N VAL A 194 4.86 -9.51 8.88
CA VAL A 194 4.10 -8.26 8.76
C VAL A 194 2.68 -8.45 9.29
N GLU A 195 2.02 -7.35 9.59
CA GLU A 195 0.62 -7.30 9.96
C GLU A 195 -0.14 -6.39 9.00
N ILE A 196 -1.30 -6.87 8.54
CA ILE A 196 -2.28 -6.01 7.90
C ILE A 196 -3.15 -5.44 9.01
N HIS A 197 -3.11 -4.13 9.21
CA HIS A 197 -4.01 -3.44 10.13
C HIS A 197 -5.15 -2.77 9.38
N VAL A 198 -6.36 -2.90 9.93
CA VAL A 198 -7.52 -2.10 9.56
C VAL A 198 -7.70 -1.03 10.61
N ILE A 199 -7.61 0.23 10.19
CA ILE A 199 -7.77 1.38 11.08
C ILE A 199 -9.06 2.11 10.69
N ARG A 200 -9.86 2.48 11.68
CA ARG A 200 -11.05 3.31 11.53
C ARG A 200 -10.83 4.63 12.25
N ARG A 201 -11.14 5.76 11.58
CA ARG A 201 -11.11 7.07 12.22
C ARG A 201 -12.25 7.18 13.25
N THR A 202 -11.99 7.83 14.38
CA THR A 202 -12.97 8.02 15.48
C THR A 202 -13.46 9.46 15.57
#